data_83ac7cabe193e4a8d11857e0117a5d9a
#
_entry.id   83ac7cabe193e4a8d11857e0117a5d9a
#
_cell.length_a   1.000
_cell.length_b   1.000
_cell.length_c   1.000
_cell.angle_alpha   90.00
_cell.angle_beta   90.00
_cell.angle_gamma   90.00
#
_symmetry.space_group_name_H-M   'P 1'
#
loop_
_entity.id
_entity.type
_entity.pdbx_description
1 polymer ?
#
loop_
_entity_poly.entity_id
_entity_poly.type
_entity_poly.pdbx_seq_one_letter_code
_entity_poly.pdbx_strand_id
1 'polypeptide(L)'
;MDQQQLDGFISRYIGMWHEPDEARRRALVQELWAADGENRSRRFDIRGYDAIVARVKHAHDEWVAGKGFVFRPAGNTDAFDGVVKFFWEMVPKDGGPREALGLDLFVLQEDGRIRSLYQFVEPSTN
;
A
#
# COMPACT_ATOMS: atom_id res chain seq x y z
N MET A 1 5.52 -6.24 -16.74
CA MET A 1 6.58 -5.70 -15.86
C MET A 1 7.49 -6.86 -15.46
N ASP A 2 8.78 -6.66 -15.54
CA ASP A 2 9.72 -7.71 -15.13
C ASP A 2 9.83 -7.74 -13.60
N GLN A 3 10.59 -8.71 -13.09
CA GLN A 3 10.72 -8.90 -11.65
C GLN A 3 11.33 -7.68 -10.95
N GLN A 4 12.31 -7.06 -11.58
CA GLN A 4 12.97 -5.89 -11.01
C GLN A 4 12.01 -4.70 -10.93
N GLN A 5 11.20 -4.50 -11.95
CA GLN A 5 10.18 -3.45 -11.97
C GLN A 5 9.12 -3.71 -10.93
N LEU A 6 8.71 -4.96 -10.79
CA LEU A 6 7.71 -5.37 -9.80
C LEU A 6 8.23 -5.13 -8.38
N ASP A 7 9.46 -5.56 -8.10
CA ASP A 7 10.06 -5.35 -6.78
C ASP A 7 10.20 -3.86 -6.47
N GLY A 8 10.57 -3.06 -7.45
CA GLY A 8 10.67 -1.61 -7.28
C GLY A 8 9.33 -0.97 -7.00
N PHE A 9 8.28 -1.41 -7.69
CA PHE A 9 6.92 -0.91 -7.48
C PHE A 9 6.47 -1.21 -6.04
N ILE A 10 6.62 -2.45 -5.60
CA ILE A 10 6.22 -2.87 -4.26
C ILE A 10 7.02 -2.08 -3.19
N SER A 11 8.31 -1.92 -3.41
CA SER A 11 9.17 -1.19 -2.48
C SER A 11 8.73 0.26 -2.32
N ARG A 12 8.42 0.94 -3.43
CA ARG A 12 7.95 2.33 -3.38
C ARG A 12 6.58 2.43 -2.71
N TYR A 13 5.69 1.50 -3.03
CA TYR A 13 4.35 1.47 -2.45
C TYR A 13 4.42 1.28 -0.92
N ILE A 14 5.19 0.29 -0.47
CA ILE A 14 5.37 0.05 0.96
C ILE A 14 6.04 1.27 1.61
N GLY A 15 7.05 1.84 0.96
CA GLY A 15 7.76 3.01 1.47
C GLY A 15 6.85 4.22 1.69
N MET A 16 5.84 4.37 0.87
CA MET A 16 4.85 5.44 1.00
C MET A 16 4.16 5.43 2.38
N TRP A 17 3.84 4.25 2.89
CA TRP A 17 3.18 4.10 4.19
C TRP A 17 4.09 4.43 5.36
N HIS A 18 5.42 4.39 5.14
CA HIS A 18 6.42 4.68 6.16
C HIS A 18 6.99 6.10 6.10
N GLU A 19 6.67 6.85 5.06
CA GLU A 19 7.25 8.17 4.85
C GLU A 19 6.70 9.18 5.86
N PRO A 20 7.53 9.73 6.75
CA PRO A 20 7.06 10.69 7.77
C PRO A 20 6.87 12.12 7.25
N ASP A 21 7.54 12.49 6.16
CA ASP A 21 7.44 13.85 5.63
C ASP A 21 6.21 14.00 4.74
N GLU A 22 5.37 14.97 5.05
CA GLU A 22 4.10 15.17 4.33
C GLU A 22 4.30 15.50 2.85
N ALA A 23 5.27 16.34 2.53
CA ALA A 23 5.52 16.72 1.13
C ALA A 23 6.03 15.54 0.33
N ARG A 24 6.93 14.75 0.90
CA ARG A 24 7.44 13.54 0.25
C ARG A 24 6.36 12.49 0.08
N ARG A 25 5.50 12.33 1.09
CA ARG A 25 4.38 11.41 1.03
C ARG A 25 3.45 11.75 -0.12
N ARG A 26 3.10 13.04 -0.26
CA ARG A 26 2.26 13.50 -1.38
C ARG A 26 2.96 13.24 -2.72
N ALA A 27 4.25 13.49 -2.81
CA ALA A 27 5.00 13.24 -4.04
C ALA A 27 4.96 11.76 -4.41
N LEU A 28 5.10 10.86 -3.42
CA LEU A 28 5.02 9.42 -3.64
C LEU A 28 3.63 8.99 -4.12
N VAL A 29 2.58 9.55 -3.52
CA VAL A 29 1.21 9.27 -3.96
C VAL A 29 1.04 9.69 -5.43
N GLN A 30 1.49 10.89 -5.79
CA GLN A 30 1.36 11.37 -7.15
C GLN A 30 2.19 10.57 -8.16
N GLU A 31 3.30 10.02 -7.71
CA GLU A 31 4.13 9.15 -8.54
C GLU A 31 3.49 7.79 -8.77
N LEU A 32 2.89 7.22 -7.73
CA LEU A 32 2.37 5.86 -7.77
C LEU A 32 0.94 5.77 -8.31
N TRP A 33 0.12 6.78 -8.06
CA TRP A 33 -1.31 6.74 -8.36
C TRP A 33 -1.67 7.64 -9.54
N ALA A 34 -2.70 7.23 -10.29
CA ALA A 34 -3.33 8.11 -11.25
C ALA A 34 -4.09 9.22 -10.49
N ALA A 35 -4.29 10.37 -11.14
CA ALA A 35 -4.92 11.53 -10.51
C ALA A 35 -6.33 11.21 -9.99
N ASP A 36 -7.04 10.34 -10.69
CA ASP A 36 -8.39 9.90 -10.30
C ASP A 36 -8.39 8.47 -9.77
N GLY A 37 -7.25 8.01 -9.25
CA GLY A 37 -7.11 6.66 -8.74
C GLY A 37 -8.02 6.38 -7.56
N GLU A 38 -8.37 5.12 -7.40
CA GLU A 38 -9.28 4.66 -6.36
C GLU A 38 -8.58 3.73 -5.38
N ASN A 39 -8.87 3.90 -4.11
CA ASN A 39 -8.44 2.95 -3.07
C ASN A 39 -9.70 2.39 -2.43
N ARG A 40 -9.93 1.11 -2.60
CA ARG A 40 -11.18 0.47 -2.22
C ARG A 40 -10.93 -0.68 -1.24
N SER A 41 -11.74 -0.72 -0.21
CA SER A 41 -11.74 -1.83 0.74
C SER A 41 -13.15 -2.02 1.25
N ARG A 42 -13.33 -2.99 2.11
CA ARG A 42 -14.64 -3.22 2.72
C ARG A 42 -15.10 -2.04 3.57
N ARG A 43 -14.13 -1.27 4.11
CA ARG A 43 -14.42 -0.17 5.04
C ARG A 43 -14.46 1.20 4.40
N PHE A 44 -13.85 1.37 3.24
CA PHE A 44 -13.80 2.69 2.61
C PHE A 44 -13.66 2.56 1.10
N ASP A 45 -14.07 3.62 0.44
CA ASP A 45 -14.00 3.75 -1.01
C ASP A 45 -13.63 5.20 -1.26
N ILE A 46 -12.36 5.46 -1.56
CA ILE A 46 -11.85 6.82 -1.72
C ILE A 46 -11.22 7.00 -3.09
N ARG A 47 -11.20 8.23 -3.56
CA ARG A 47 -10.73 8.55 -4.91
C ARG A 47 -9.98 9.87 -4.89
N GLY A 48 -8.91 9.94 -5.67
CA GLY A 48 -8.15 11.16 -5.90
C GLY A 48 -7.01 11.36 -4.93
N TYR A 49 -6.08 12.24 -5.31
CA TYR A 49 -4.85 12.44 -4.55
C TYR A 49 -5.09 12.88 -3.11
N ASP A 50 -5.97 13.85 -2.90
CA ASP A 50 -6.16 14.39 -1.54
C ASP A 50 -6.69 13.33 -0.59
N ALA A 51 -7.66 12.54 -1.04
CA ALA A 51 -8.24 11.47 -0.21
C ALA A 51 -7.22 10.37 0.06
N ILE A 52 -6.44 10.01 -0.95
CA ILE A 52 -5.41 8.97 -0.79
C ILE A 52 -4.31 9.46 0.15
N VAL A 53 -3.85 10.69 -0.01
CA VAL A 53 -2.84 11.27 0.89
C VAL A 53 -3.35 11.28 2.34
N ALA A 54 -4.61 11.66 2.54
CA ALA A 54 -5.20 11.67 3.88
C ALA A 54 -5.26 10.26 4.47
N ARG A 55 -5.61 9.27 3.66
CA ARG A 55 -5.66 7.86 4.09
C ARG A 55 -4.28 7.35 4.51
N VAL A 56 -3.27 7.63 3.69
CA VAL A 56 -1.90 7.20 3.98
C VAL A 56 -1.37 7.89 5.24
N LYS A 57 -1.63 9.19 5.37
CA LYS A 57 -1.23 9.94 6.56
C LYS A 57 -1.86 9.34 7.83
N HIS A 58 -3.16 9.06 7.78
CA HIS A 58 -3.87 8.50 8.92
C HIS A 58 -3.27 7.15 9.35
N ALA A 59 -3.02 6.26 8.38
CA ALA A 59 -2.45 4.96 8.68
C ALA A 59 -1.03 5.08 9.22
N HIS A 60 -0.23 5.96 8.63
CA HIS A 60 1.14 6.20 9.12
C HIS A 60 1.13 6.71 10.55
N ASP A 61 0.31 7.72 10.83
CA ASP A 61 0.26 8.34 12.15
C ASP A 61 -0.23 7.36 13.22
N GLU A 62 -1.24 6.58 12.89
CA GLU A 62 -1.82 5.65 13.84
C GLU A 62 -0.95 4.42 14.07
N TRP A 63 -0.53 3.77 13.00
CA TRP A 63 0.08 2.44 13.11
C TRP A 63 1.59 2.48 13.13
N VAL A 64 2.22 3.29 12.30
CA VAL A 64 3.68 3.33 12.21
C VAL A 64 4.26 4.22 13.28
N ALA A 65 3.90 5.51 13.28
CA ALA A 65 4.44 6.45 14.26
C ALA A 65 3.81 6.25 15.64
N GLY A 66 2.50 6.01 15.68
CA GLY A 66 1.77 5.94 16.95
C GLY A 66 1.96 4.63 17.71
N LYS A 67 1.90 3.49 17.00
CA LYS A 67 1.94 2.18 17.67
C LYS A 67 3.20 1.39 17.41
N GLY A 68 4.11 1.90 16.60
CA GLY A 68 5.40 1.25 16.39
C GLY A 68 5.36 0.01 15.53
N PHE A 69 4.40 -0.09 14.60
CA PHE A 69 4.35 -1.18 13.65
C PHE A 69 5.10 -0.82 12.36
N VAL A 70 5.46 -1.84 11.61
CA VAL A 70 5.95 -1.67 10.24
C VAL A 70 5.15 -2.55 9.32
N PHE A 71 4.97 -2.09 8.09
CA PHE A 71 4.35 -2.86 7.02
C PHE A 71 5.47 -3.42 6.15
N ARG A 72 5.33 -4.67 5.74
CA ARG A 72 6.33 -5.29 4.86
C ARG A 72 5.67 -6.32 3.94
N PRO A 73 6.29 -6.64 2.79
CA PRO A 73 5.76 -7.69 1.92
C PRO A 73 5.77 -9.04 2.63
N ALA A 74 4.73 -9.82 2.38
CA ALA A 74 4.57 -11.15 2.99
C ALA A 74 4.43 -12.25 1.93
N GLY A 75 4.93 -11.99 0.71
CA GLY A 75 4.96 -13.00 -0.33
C GLY A 75 3.77 -12.98 -1.27
N ASN A 76 3.71 -14.01 -2.10
CA ASN A 76 2.67 -14.18 -3.12
C ASN A 76 2.56 -13.00 -4.09
N THR A 77 3.70 -12.38 -4.39
CA THR A 77 3.78 -11.27 -5.33
C THR A 77 3.72 -11.80 -6.74
N ASP A 78 2.82 -11.25 -7.53
CA ASP A 78 2.68 -11.63 -8.94
C ASP A 78 2.11 -10.46 -9.72
N ALA A 79 2.38 -10.44 -11.02
CA ALA A 79 1.88 -9.41 -11.90
C ALA A 79 1.56 -10.03 -13.26
N PHE A 80 0.40 -9.69 -13.79
CA PHE A 80 -0.07 -10.20 -15.05
C PHE A 80 -1.07 -9.23 -15.65
N ASP A 81 -0.85 -8.85 -16.91
CA ASP A 81 -1.81 -8.07 -17.69
C ASP A 81 -2.25 -6.77 -17.01
N GLY A 82 -1.29 -6.03 -16.45
CA GLY A 82 -1.58 -4.76 -15.80
C GLY A 82 -2.18 -4.89 -14.41
N VAL A 83 -2.20 -6.10 -13.87
CA VAL A 83 -2.70 -6.36 -12.51
C VAL A 83 -1.53 -6.84 -11.67
N VAL A 84 -1.38 -6.27 -10.48
CA VAL A 84 -0.34 -6.65 -9.53
C VAL A 84 -1.02 -7.06 -8.23
N LYS A 85 -0.52 -8.11 -7.61
CA LYS A 85 -0.99 -8.50 -6.28
C LYS A 85 0.19 -8.83 -5.39
N PHE A 86 0.04 -8.60 -4.09
CA PHE A 86 0.98 -9.12 -3.10
C PHE A 86 0.32 -9.13 -1.73
N PHE A 87 0.82 -10.00 -0.86
CA PHE A 87 0.42 -9.97 0.55
C PHE A 87 1.37 -9.05 1.30
N TRP A 88 0.81 -8.34 2.28
CA TRP A 88 1.60 -7.54 3.21
C TRP A 88 1.25 -7.95 4.63
N GLU A 89 2.16 -7.70 5.53
CA GLU A 89 1.92 -7.94 6.95
C GLU A 89 2.28 -6.71 7.75
N MET A 90 1.61 -6.56 8.87
CA MET A 90 1.92 -5.52 9.84
C MET A 90 2.48 -6.20 11.07
N VAL A 91 3.71 -5.86 11.43
CA VAL A 91 4.43 -6.50 12.53
C VAL A 91 5.01 -5.45 13.45
N PRO A 92 5.19 -5.79 14.76
CA PRO A 92 5.86 -4.84 15.66
C PRO A 92 7.28 -4.56 15.19
N LYS A 93 7.67 -3.30 15.22
CA LYS A 93 9.01 -2.86 14.81
C LYS A 93 10.12 -3.60 15.54
N ASP A 94 9.92 -3.88 16.81
CA ASP A 94 10.93 -4.50 17.67
C ASP A 94 10.80 -6.03 17.72
N GLY A 95 9.98 -6.61 16.86
CA GLY A 95 9.77 -8.05 16.80
C GLY A 95 8.54 -8.50 17.55
N GLY A 96 8.02 -9.63 17.17
CA GLY A 96 6.83 -10.19 17.77
C GLY A 96 5.89 -10.76 16.71
N PRO A 97 4.75 -11.28 17.13
CA PRO A 97 3.83 -11.89 16.18
C PRO A 97 3.18 -10.86 15.26
N ARG A 98 2.81 -11.34 14.08
CA ARG A 98 2.08 -10.54 13.09
C ARG A 98 0.78 -10.02 13.68
N GLU A 99 0.55 -8.72 13.53
CA GLU A 99 -0.69 -8.08 13.98
C GLU A 99 -1.77 -8.12 12.91
N ALA A 100 -1.39 -8.01 11.64
CA ALA A 100 -2.33 -8.03 10.55
C ALA A 100 -1.69 -8.60 9.29
N LEU A 101 -2.53 -9.16 8.43
CA LEU A 101 -2.15 -9.66 7.12
C LEU A 101 -3.16 -9.12 6.12
N GLY A 102 -2.68 -8.62 5.00
CA GLY A 102 -3.56 -8.12 3.96
C GLY A 102 -3.13 -8.55 2.59
N LEU A 103 -4.06 -8.51 1.66
CA LEU A 103 -3.81 -8.71 0.24
C LEU A 103 -4.17 -7.43 -0.47
N ASP A 104 -3.23 -6.88 -1.22
CA ASP A 104 -3.47 -5.73 -2.08
C ASP A 104 -3.45 -6.17 -3.54
N LEU A 105 -4.46 -5.76 -4.28
CA LEU A 105 -4.58 -6.04 -5.70
C LEU A 105 -4.70 -4.71 -6.43
N PHE A 106 -3.75 -4.46 -7.33
CA PHE A 106 -3.65 -3.21 -8.07
C PHE A 106 -4.02 -3.40 -9.52
N VAL A 107 -4.84 -2.50 -10.04
CA VAL A 107 -5.07 -2.40 -11.48
C VAL A 107 -4.32 -1.16 -11.95
N LEU A 108 -3.34 -1.36 -12.84
CA LEU A 108 -2.49 -0.27 -13.32
C LEU A 108 -3.00 0.24 -14.66
N GLN A 109 -2.85 1.54 -14.89
CA GLN A 109 -3.08 2.08 -16.22
C GLN A 109 -1.81 1.95 -17.06
N GLU A 110 -1.87 2.33 -18.34
CA GLU A 110 -0.76 2.10 -19.27
C GLU A 110 0.57 2.69 -18.82
N ASP A 111 0.55 3.84 -18.15
CA ASP A 111 1.77 4.49 -17.68
C ASP A 111 2.33 3.88 -16.40
N GLY A 112 1.69 2.83 -15.90
CA GLY A 112 2.14 2.13 -14.70
C GLY A 112 1.60 2.67 -13.40
N ARG A 113 0.82 3.75 -13.43
CA ARG A 113 0.21 4.30 -12.22
C ARG A 113 -1.01 3.51 -11.81
N ILE A 114 -1.28 3.50 -10.51
CA ILE A 114 -2.41 2.77 -9.94
C ILE A 114 -3.71 3.48 -10.29
N ARG A 115 -4.56 2.80 -11.03
CA ARG A 115 -5.93 3.25 -11.28
C ARG A 115 -6.87 2.81 -10.20
N SER A 116 -6.72 1.56 -9.73
CA SER A 116 -7.56 1.02 -8.67
C SER A 116 -6.74 0.11 -7.78
N LEU A 117 -6.89 0.27 -6.49
CA LEU A 117 -6.33 -0.64 -5.50
C LEU A 117 -7.48 -1.24 -4.71
N TYR A 118 -7.52 -2.57 -4.65
CA TYR A 118 -8.47 -3.31 -3.82
C TYR A 118 -7.69 -3.91 -2.67
N GLN A 119 -8.12 -3.61 -1.45
CA GLN A 119 -7.43 -4.09 -0.25
C GLN A 119 -8.32 -5.03 0.53
N PHE A 120 -7.75 -6.18 0.85
CA PHE A 120 -8.42 -7.19 1.67
C PHE A 120 -7.58 -7.37 2.92
N VAL A 121 -8.18 -7.16 4.10
CA VAL A 121 -7.50 -7.47 5.35
C VAL A 121 -7.99 -8.84 5.78
N GLU A 122 -7.04 -9.77 5.87
CA GLU A 122 -7.39 -11.14 6.24
C GLU A 122 -7.72 -11.19 7.74
N PRO A 123 -8.62 -12.10 8.14
CA PRO A 123 -8.86 -12.28 9.57
C PRO A 123 -7.56 -12.68 10.25
N SER A 124 -7.26 -12.01 11.35
CA SER A 124 -6.11 -12.42 12.12
C SER A 124 -6.54 -13.63 12.89
N THR A 125 -6.33 -14.78 12.40
CA THR A 125 -6.74 -15.83 13.09
C THR A 125 -5.84 -16.33 13.93
N ASN A 126 -6.17 -16.30 14.46
CA ASN A 126 -5.87 -16.91 14.99
C ASN A 126 -5.33 -17.80 15.18
#